data_9f614ab386ae7a5df1544d06d2a1b62f
#
_entry.id   9f614ab386ae7a5df1544d06d2a1b62f
#
_cell.length_a   1.000
_cell.length_b   1.000
_cell.length_c   1.000
_cell.angle_alpha   90.00
_cell.angle_beta   90.00
_cell.angle_gamma   90.00
#
_symmetry.space_group_name_H-M   'P 1'
#
loop_
_entity.id
_entity.type
_entity.pdbx_description
1 polymer ?
#
loop_
_entity_poly.entity_id
_entity_poly.type
_entity_poly.pdbx_seq_one_letter_code
_entity_poly.pdbx_strand_id
1 'polypeptide(L)'
;FLESIQKDDIHIEKIGRRLVTVFLDDQKQRGAADQSRQNWLTCLGSLYEFGKRRYDGIPSDNPFHGHNLEARRTIESYQPFTPEQMQKLLDAAEPEIRNIILMGLFSGCRLDELASLKKSEVVTVEGIRCFYISKSKTKAGIRHVPIHSKLSVIVDEYLKHSYGEYLFPQANKIKRIDGKKGPFYSQAFSRLRRSVLPTATERQCFHSLRGMFITCLDRAGVQETRIGAITGHTEQKAKTEAFRTYSQGASIQELAEYVELVRYELNIDFKA
;
A
#
# COMPACT_ATOMS: atom_id res chain seq x y z
N PHE A 1 -5.90 13.87 21.75
CA PHE A 1 -5.11 13.96 22.99
C PHE A 1 -5.75 14.94 23.96
N LEU A 2 -5.94 16.21 23.59
CA LEU A 2 -6.50 17.25 24.47
C LEU A 2 -7.88 16.86 25.01
N GLU A 3 -8.77 16.34 24.17
CA GLU A 3 -10.09 15.83 24.58
C GLU A 3 -10.00 14.76 25.67
N SER A 4 -9.11 13.77 25.51
CA SER A 4 -8.91 12.68 26.47
C SER A 4 -8.39 13.15 27.84
N ILE A 5 -7.67 14.24 27.89
CA ILE A 5 -7.18 14.84 29.14
C ILE A 5 -8.07 15.99 29.64
N GLN A 6 -9.23 16.19 29.02
CA GLN A 6 -10.23 17.21 29.35
C GLN A 6 -9.66 18.63 29.39
N LYS A 7 -8.91 19.02 28.36
CA LYS A 7 -8.31 20.33 28.19
C LYS A 7 -8.53 20.85 26.77
N ASP A 8 -8.76 22.13 26.63
CA ASP A 8 -8.84 22.81 25.34
C ASP A 8 -7.45 23.11 24.78
N ASP A 9 -6.50 23.43 25.70
CA ASP A 9 -5.10 23.70 25.38
C ASP A 9 -4.18 23.32 26.54
N ILE A 10 -2.92 23.06 26.26
CA ILE A 10 -1.88 22.79 27.24
C ILE A 10 -0.50 23.19 26.72
N HIS A 11 0.26 23.91 27.52
CA HIS A 11 1.66 24.17 27.25
C HIS A 11 2.45 22.86 27.15
N ILE A 12 3.31 22.73 26.14
CA ILE A 12 4.04 21.50 25.83
C ILE A 12 4.93 21.02 27.00
N GLU A 13 5.52 21.96 27.75
CA GLU A 13 6.34 21.67 28.93
C GLU A 13 5.56 21.08 30.10
N LYS A 14 4.22 21.24 30.10
CA LYS A 14 3.32 20.66 31.11
C LYS A 14 2.83 19.25 30.77
N ILE A 15 3.18 18.75 29.59
CA ILE A 15 2.81 17.39 29.16
C ILE A 15 3.77 16.42 29.83
N GLY A 16 3.38 15.85 30.94
CA GLY A 16 4.12 14.81 31.63
C GLY A 16 3.61 13.40 31.30
N ARG A 17 4.41 12.40 31.66
CA ARG A 17 4.10 10.98 31.41
C ARG A 17 2.72 10.54 31.93
N ARG A 18 2.28 11.10 33.07
CA ARG A 18 0.96 10.82 33.65
C ARG A 18 -0.18 11.20 32.70
N LEU A 19 -0.11 12.37 32.04
CA LEU A 19 -1.13 12.80 31.08
C LEU A 19 -1.18 11.89 29.85
N VAL A 20 -0.02 11.43 29.39
CA VAL A 20 0.05 10.48 28.28
C VAL A 20 -0.56 9.13 28.68
N THR A 21 -0.37 8.67 29.92
CA THR A 21 -1.01 7.45 30.43
C THR A 21 -2.53 7.61 30.47
N VAL A 22 -3.06 8.74 31.00
CA VAL A 22 -4.51 9.02 31.00
C VAL A 22 -5.07 8.98 29.57
N PHE A 23 -4.39 9.59 28.61
CA PHE A 23 -4.78 9.52 27.21
C PHE A 23 -4.82 8.07 26.68
N LEU A 24 -3.80 7.28 26.95
CA LEU A 24 -3.72 5.89 26.49
C LEU A 24 -4.83 5.01 27.10
N ASP A 25 -5.15 5.23 28.38
CA ASP A 25 -6.18 4.50 29.09
C ASP A 25 -7.59 4.88 28.59
N ASP A 26 -7.85 6.16 28.38
CA ASP A 26 -9.10 6.63 27.76
C ASP A 26 -9.28 6.00 26.36
N GLN A 27 -8.27 6.04 25.53
CA GLN A 27 -8.33 5.46 24.18
C GLN A 27 -8.51 3.92 24.22
N LYS A 28 -7.93 3.24 25.21
CA LYS A 28 -8.15 1.81 25.44
C LYS A 28 -9.61 1.52 25.83
N GLN A 29 -10.19 2.31 26.72
CA GLN A 29 -11.60 2.20 27.12
C GLN A 29 -12.56 2.45 25.94
N ARG A 30 -12.19 3.34 25.02
CA ARG A 30 -12.93 3.59 23.76
C ARG A 30 -12.73 2.46 22.70
N GLY A 31 -11.99 1.40 23.02
CA GLY A 31 -11.78 0.25 22.15
C GLY A 31 -10.69 0.43 21.10
N ALA A 32 -9.81 1.44 21.24
CA ALA A 32 -8.72 1.64 20.28
C ALA A 32 -7.67 0.51 20.37
N ALA A 33 -7.34 -0.08 19.23
CA ALA A 33 -6.33 -1.11 19.14
C ALA A 33 -4.93 -0.58 19.55
N ASP A 34 -4.08 -1.46 20.07
CA ASP A 34 -2.72 -1.14 20.52
C ASP A 34 -1.89 -0.48 19.41
N GLN A 35 -2.03 -0.94 18.18
CA GLN A 35 -1.35 -0.35 17.03
C GLN A 35 -1.77 1.10 16.76
N SER A 36 -3.07 1.42 16.92
CA SER A 36 -3.55 2.80 16.78
C SER A 36 -2.98 3.69 17.87
N ARG A 37 -2.98 3.21 19.12
CA ARG A 37 -2.39 3.93 20.26
C ARG A 37 -0.89 4.15 20.07
N GLN A 38 -0.16 3.14 19.57
CA GLN A 38 1.25 3.27 19.23
C GLN A 38 1.51 4.29 18.12
N ASN A 39 0.66 4.34 17.11
CA ASN A 39 0.77 5.31 16.03
C ASN A 39 0.57 6.75 16.55
N TRP A 40 -0.39 6.96 17.46
CA TRP A 40 -0.59 8.27 18.09
C TRP A 40 0.60 8.68 18.96
N LEU A 41 1.16 7.76 19.76
CA LEU A 41 2.40 8.02 20.51
C LEU A 41 3.54 8.45 19.57
N THR A 42 3.70 7.77 18.45
CA THR A 42 4.74 8.11 17.46
C THR A 42 4.51 9.50 16.87
N CYS A 43 3.27 9.85 16.53
CA CYS A 43 2.92 11.16 16.00
C CYS A 43 3.13 12.28 17.01
N LEU A 44 2.59 12.13 18.23
CA LEU A 44 2.71 13.10 19.32
C LEU A 44 4.16 13.23 19.80
N GLY A 45 4.90 12.12 19.88
CA GLY A 45 6.33 12.13 20.19
C GLY A 45 7.14 12.89 19.15
N SER A 46 6.82 12.73 17.87
CA SER A 46 7.46 13.48 16.78
C SER A 46 7.16 14.98 16.86
N LEU A 47 5.93 15.37 17.23
CA LEU A 47 5.56 16.76 17.47
C LEU A 47 6.32 17.34 18.66
N TYR A 48 6.45 16.59 19.75
CA TYR A 48 7.24 16.99 20.92
C TYR A 48 8.72 17.23 20.57
N GLU A 49 9.33 16.29 19.84
CA GLU A 49 10.73 16.45 19.37
C GLU A 49 10.89 17.63 18.39
N PHE A 50 9.88 17.92 17.59
CA PHE A 50 9.88 19.12 16.74
C PHE A 50 9.89 20.40 17.60
N GLY A 51 9.06 20.44 18.66
CA GLY A 51 9.02 21.56 19.61
C GLY A 51 10.37 21.77 20.29
N LYS A 52 11.00 20.71 20.82
CA LYS A 52 12.32 20.75 21.47
C LYS A 52 13.42 21.38 20.61
N ARG A 53 13.36 21.19 19.30
CA ARG A 53 14.38 21.76 18.39
C ARG A 53 14.15 23.23 18.05
N ARG A 54 13.00 23.79 18.40
CA ARG A 54 12.60 25.14 17.96
C ARG A 54 12.29 26.12 19.08
N TYR A 55 12.01 25.59 20.28
CA TYR A 55 11.57 26.41 21.41
C TYR A 55 12.39 26.05 22.64
N ASP A 56 12.77 27.09 23.40
CA ASP A 56 13.45 26.92 24.67
C ASP A 56 12.46 26.51 25.78
N GLY A 57 12.99 25.90 26.85
CA GLY A 57 12.18 25.56 28.04
C GLY A 57 11.41 24.23 27.93
N ILE A 58 11.44 23.53 26.79
CA ILE A 58 10.81 22.23 26.67
C ILE A 58 11.73 21.16 27.30
N PRO A 59 11.20 20.30 28.22
CA PRO A 59 11.99 19.26 28.87
C PRO A 59 12.66 18.30 27.88
N SER A 60 13.86 17.84 28.22
CA SER A 60 14.65 16.93 27.39
C SER A 60 13.96 15.59 27.17
N ASP A 61 13.28 15.08 28.21
CA ASP A 61 12.62 13.77 28.19
C ASP A 61 11.26 13.87 27.48
N ASN A 62 11.13 13.11 26.42
CA ASN A 62 9.90 13.05 25.66
C ASN A 62 8.87 12.13 26.36
N PRO A 63 7.76 12.67 26.90
CA PRO A 63 6.81 11.89 27.68
C PRO A 63 6.03 10.86 26.85
N PHE A 64 6.08 10.93 25.52
CA PHE A 64 5.42 9.98 24.60
C PHE A 64 6.27 8.75 24.29
N HIS A 65 7.56 8.72 24.70
CA HIS A 65 8.44 7.57 24.49
C HIS A 65 8.37 6.56 25.65
N GLY A 66 8.75 5.31 25.37
CA GLY A 66 8.90 4.26 26.38
C GLY A 66 7.59 3.72 26.97
N HIS A 67 6.46 3.92 26.30
CA HIS A 67 5.22 3.21 26.59
C HIS A 67 5.23 1.88 25.84
N ASN A 68 5.44 0.78 26.57
CA ASN A 68 5.52 -0.56 26.00
C ASN A 68 4.12 -1.09 25.68
N LEU A 69 3.55 -0.65 24.56
CA LEU A 69 2.33 -1.24 24.02
C LEU A 69 2.72 -2.49 23.19
N GLU A 70 1.96 -3.58 23.37
CA GLU A 70 2.23 -4.83 22.64
C GLU A 70 1.77 -4.79 21.16
N ALA A 71 1.75 -3.60 20.56
CA ALA A 71 1.23 -3.33 19.23
C ALA A 71 1.81 -4.26 18.14
N ARG A 72 3.09 -4.57 18.21
CA ARG A 72 3.74 -5.43 17.19
C ARG A 72 3.34 -6.91 17.30
N ARG A 73 2.88 -7.36 18.47
CA ARG A 73 2.46 -8.76 18.69
C ARG A 73 1.05 -9.02 18.18
N THR A 74 0.25 -7.98 18.00
CA THR A 74 -1.16 -8.06 17.58
C THR A 74 -1.38 -7.75 16.10
N ILE A 75 -0.32 -7.42 15.34
CA ILE A 75 -0.45 -7.18 13.89
C ILE A 75 -0.65 -8.53 13.21
N GLU A 76 -1.89 -8.78 12.87
CA GLU A 76 -2.23 -9.89 11.99
C GLU A 76 -2.08 -9.44 10.52
N SER A 77 -1.38 -10.26 9.72
CA SER A 77 -1.15 -9.96 8.31
C SER A 77 -2.45 -9.97 7.48
N TYR A 78 -2.42 -9.36 6.31
CA TYR A 78 -3.51 -9.46 5.35
C TYR A 78 -3.78 -10.92 4.97
N GLN A 79 -5.06 -11.26 4.84
CA GLN A 79 -5.47 -12.61 4.44
C GLN A 79 -5.70 -12.65 2.93
N PRO A 80 -5.25 -13.71 2.24
CA PRO A 80 -5.56 -13.89 0.82
C PRO A 80 -7.05 -14.20 0.63
N PHE A 81 -7.53 -13.99 -0.58
CA PHE A 81 -8.82 -14.50 -1.02
C PHE A 81 -8.66 -15.92 -1.57
N THR A 82 -9.67 -16.76 -1.39
CA THR A 82 -9.73 -18.04 -2.11
C THR A 82 -10.06 -17.79 -3.60
N PRO A 83 -9.77 -18.76 -4.50
CA PRO A 83 -10.17 -18.65 -5.89
C PRO A 83 -11.66 -18.35 -6.07
N GLU A 84 -12.55 -19.02 -5.32
CA GLU A 84 -13.99 -18.82 -5.38
C GLU A 84 -14.41 -17.44 -4.89
N GLN A 85 -13.78 -16.93 -3.83
CA GLN A 85 -14.01 -15.57 -3.34
C GLN A 85 -13.59 -14.53 -4.37
N MET A 86 -12.42 -14.73 -4.97
CA MET A 86 -11.90 -13.81 -5.99
C MET A 86 -12.76 -13.84 -7.25
N GLN A 87 -13.22 -15.02 -7.69
CA GLN A 87 -14.13 -15.12 -8.82
C GLN A 87 -15.43 -14.35 -8.58
N LYS A 88 -16.07 -14.52 -7.43
CA LYS A 88 -17.27 -13.78 -7.04
C LYS A 88 -17.05 -12.26 -7.06
N LEU A 89 -15.90 -11.79 -6.59
CA LEU A 89 -15.55 -10.37 -6.62
C LEU A 89 -15.41 -9.85 -8.05
N LEU A 90 -14.75 -10.62 -8.92
CA LEU A 90 -14.56 -10.23 -10.33
C LEU A 90 -15.86 -10.23 -11.10
N ASP A 91 -16.75 -11.21 -10.85
CA ASP A 91 -18.03 -11.33 -11.55
C ASP A 91 -19.02 -10.22 -11.17
N ALA A 92 -18.96 -9.74 -9.93
CA ALA A 92 -19.85 -8.71 -9.42
C ALA A 92 -19.27 -7.28 -9.49
N ALA A 93 -18.02 -7.13 -9.89
CA ALA A 93 -17.38 -5.82 -9.94
C ALA A 93 -17.80 -5.02 -11.17
N GLU A 94 -18.07 -3.72 -10.98
CA GLU A 94 -18.16 -2.76 -12.07
C GLU A 94 -16.88 -2.77 -12.93
N PRO A 95 -16.93 -2.53 -14.24
CA PRO A 95 -15.81 -2.73 -15.17
C PRO A 95 -14.48 -2.10 -14.70
N GLU A 96 -14.50 -0.83 -14.30
CA GLU A 96 -13.27 -0.15 -13.86
C GLU A 96 -12.72 -0.73 -12.55
N ILE A 97 -13.60 -1.14 -11.61
CA ILE A 97 -13.19 -1.77 -10.36
C ILE A 97 -12.64 -3.19 -10.62
N ARG A 98 -13.26 -3.93 -11.54
CA ARG A 98 -12.77 -5.22 -12.00
C ARG A 98 -11.38 -5.12 -12.60
N ASN A 99 -11.17 -4.14 -13.47
CA ASN A 99 -9.89 -3.95 -14.14
C ASN A 99 -8.76 -3.53 -13.18
N ILE A 100 -9.02 -2.68 -12.19
CA ILE A 100 -8.00 -2.34 -11.19
C ILE A 100 -7.69 -3.52 -10.26
N ILE A 101 -8.68 -4.40 -9.98
CA ILE A 101 -8.46 -5.67 -9.27
C ILE A 101 -7.53 -6.57 -10.09
N LEU A 102 -7.80 -6.76 -11.37
CA LEU A 102 -6.96 -7.55 -12.27
C LEU A 102 -5.54 -6.99 -12.35
N MET A 103 -5.40 -5.67 -12.49
CA MET A 103 -4.08 -5.03 -12.48
C MET A 103 -3.37 -5.24 -11.14
N GLY A 104 -4.07 -5.22 -10.00
CA GLY A 104 -3.50 -5.53 -8.69
C GLY A 104 -2.99 -6.98 -8.59
N LEU A 105 -3.78 -7.95 -9.07
CA LEU A 105 -3.44 -9.36 -9.09
C LEU A 105 -2.21 -9.67 -9.96
N PHE A 106 -2.11 -9.06 -11.14
CA PHE A 106 -1.08 -9.39 -12.15
C PHE A 106 0.13 -8.45 -12.16
N SER A 107 0.19 -7.43 -11.30
CA SER A 107 1.36 -6.53 -11.19
C SER A 107 1.94 -6.45 -9.78
N GLY A 108 1.16 -6.83 -8.77
CA GLY A 108 1.55 -6.66 -7.37
C GLY A 108 1.73 -5.19 -6.94
N CYS A 109 1.33 -4.22 -7.74
CA CYS A 109 1.39 -2.79 -7.41
C CYS A 109 0.46 -2.44 -6.25
N ARG A 110 0.80 -1.37 -5.52
CA ARG A 110 -0.11 -0.82 -4.50
C ARG A 110 -1.30 -0.15 -5.15
N LEU A 111 -2.42 -0.15 -4.46
CA LEU A 111 -3.65 0.47 -4.99
C LEU A 111 -3.46 1.92 -5.41
N ASP A 112 -2.77 2.73 -4.60
CA ASP A 112 -2.56 4.14 -4.91
C ASP A 112 -1.59 4.33 -6.09
N GLU A 113 -0.62 3.40 -6.29
CA GLU A 113 0.24 3.37 -7.48
C GLU A 113 -0.60 3.15 -8.74
N LEU A 114 -1.49 2.14 -8.75
CA LEU A 114 -2.37 1.85 -9.88
C LEU A 114 -3.40 2.97 -10.13
N ALA A 115 -4.07 3.41 -9.07
CA ALA A 115 -5.11 4.44 -9.16
C ALA A 115 -4.56 5.80 -9.63
N SER A 116 -3.27 6.08 -9.37
CA SER A 116 -2.61 7.33 -9.75
C SER A 116 -1.76 7.18 -11.02
N LEU A 117 -1.78 6.01 -11.67
CA LEU A 117 -1.00 5.74 -12.87
C LEU A 117 -1.45 6.63 -14.03
N LYS A 118 -0.51 7.35 -14.62
CA LYS A 118 -0.77 8.19 -15.78
C LYS A 118 -0.60 7.39 -17.08
N LYS A 119 -1.26 7.81 -18.14
CA LYS A 119 -1.07 7.23 -19.48
C LYS A 119 0.37 7.32 -19.95
N SER A 120 1.05 8.45 -19.65
CA SER A 120 2.47 8.67 -19.97
C SER A 120 3.43 7.80 -19.18
N GLU A 121 2.94 7.12 -18.13
CA GLU A 121 3.71 6.18 -17.30
C GLU A 121 3.55 4.72 -17.78
N VAL A 122 2.79 4.49 -18.84
CA VAL A 122 2.82 3.24 -19.60
C VAL A 122 3.91 3.40 -20.65
N VAL A 123 5.08 2.82 -20.37
CA VAL A 123 6.32 3.04 -21.17
C VAL A 123 6.84 1.72 -21.72
N THR A 124 7.73 1.82 -22.73
CA THR A 124 8.47 0.66 -23.24
C THR A 124 9.96 0.83 -22.88
N VAL A 125 10.51 -0.16 -22.18
CA VAL A 125 11.91 -0.21 -21.76
C VAL A 125 12.51 -1.50 -22.34
N GLU A 126 13.57 -1.38 -23.14
CA GLU A 126 14.23 -2.54 -23.80
C GLU A 126 13.24 -3.46 -24.55
N GLY A 127 12.21 -2.87 -25.19
CA GLY A 127 11.16 -3.62 -25.87
C GLY A 127 10.05 -4.18 -24.99
N ILE A 128 10.16 -4.08 -23.68
CA ILE A 128 9.16 -4.56 -22.70
C ILE A 128 8.25 -3.42 -22.25
N ARG A 129 6.94 -3.63 -22.33
CA ARG A 129 5.95 -2.67 -21.81
C ARG A 129 5.90 -2.73 -20.29
N CYS A 130 5.93 -1.56 -19.67
CA CYS A 130 5.98 -1.42 -18.21
C CYS A 130 5.08 -0.32 -17.71
N PHE A 131 4.63 -0.46 -16.47
CA PHE A 131 4.17 0.66 -15.66
C PHE A 131 5.39 1.31 -15.01
N TYR A 132 5.59 2.60 -15.24
CA TYR A 132 6.60 3.39 -14.53
C TYR A 132 5.99 3.98 -13.28
N ILE A 133 6.37 3.47 -12.13
CA ILE A 133 5.95 4.00 -10.82
C ILE A 133 6.89 5.16 -10.48
N SER A 134 6.47 6.37 -10.82
CA SER A 134 7.29 7.59 -10.69
C SER A 134 7.29 8.20 -9.29
N LYS A 135 6.29 7.85 -8.44
CA LYS A 135 6.12 8.41 -7.10
C LYS A 135 6.07 7.32 -6.05
N SER A 136 6.97 7.41 -5.07
CA SER A 136 6.98 6.52 -3.91
C SER A 136 7.58 7.20 -2.69
N LYS A 137 7.26 6.69 -1.49
CA LYS A 137 7.88 7.11 -0.23
C LYS A 137 9.39 6.83 -0.17
N THR A 138 9.87 5.83 -0.92
CA THR A 138 11.25 5.36 -0.92
C THR A 138 11.81 5.32 -2.33
N LYS A 139 13.13 5.44 -2.49
CA LYS A 139 13.79 5.31 -3.80
C LYS A 139 13.50 3.95 -4.46
N ALA A 140 13.46 2.86 -3.70
CA ALA A 140 13.15 1.52 -4.19
C ALA A 140 11.72 1.38 -4.73
N GLY A 141 10.82 2.27 -4.32
CA GLY A 141 9.45 2.30 -4.84
C GLY A 141 9.34 2.89 -6.24
N ILE A 142 10.32 3.70 -6.69
CA ILE A 142 10.40 4.22 -8.07
C ILE A 142 10.99 3.11 -8.92
N ARG A 143 10.20 2.60 -9.86
CA ARG A 143 10.57 1.39 -10.62
C ARG A 143 9.75 1.22 -11.88
N HIS A 144 10.22 0.36 -12.77
CA HIS A 144 9.45 -0.17 -13.88
C HIS A 144 8.87 -1.54 -13.48
N VAL A 145 7.58 -1.72 -13.68
CA VAL A 145 6.88 -3.00 -13.44
C VAL A 145 6.42 -3.53 -14.79
N PRO A 146 6.97 -4.65 -15.27
CA PRO A 146 6.54 -5.24 -16.54
C PRO A 146 5.05 -5.53 -16.53
N ILE A 147 4.38 -5.26 -17.64
CA ILE A 147 2.95 -5.51 -17.79
C ILE A 147 2.77 -6.95 -18.25
N HIS A 148 2.10 -7.74 -17.43
CA HIS A 148 1.73 -9.14 -17.77
C HIS A 148 0.93 -9.15 -19.07
N SER A 149 1.22 -10.09 -19.97
CA SER A 149 0.61 -10.20 -21.32
C SER A 149 -0.93 -10.16 -21.27
N LYS A 150 -1.53 -10.81 -20.29
CA LYS A 150 -2.99 -10.81 -20.09
C LYS A 150 -3.59 -9.42 -19.80
N LEU A 151 -2.83 -8.47 -19.28
CA LEU A 151 -3.30 -7.11 -19.02
C LEU A 151 -3.23 -6.21 -20.25
N SER A 152 -2.57 -6.62 -21.32
CA SER A 152 -2.31 -5.76 -22.50
C SER A 152 -3.61 -5.23 -23.10
N VAL A 153 -4.63 -6.05 -23.24
CA VAL A 153 -5.94 -5.64 -23.79
C VAL A 153 -6.59 -4.56 -22.93
N ILE A 154 -6.61 -4.73 -21.60
CA ILE A 154 -7.16 -3.75 -20.66
C ILE A 154 -6.40 -2.42 -20.75
N VAL A 155 -5.08 -2.49 -20.75
CA VAL A 155 -4.22 -1.29 -20.82
C VAL A 155 -4.41 -0.55 -22.15
N ASP A 156 -4.47 -1.27 -23.27
CA ASP A 156 -4.65 -0.69 -24.60
C ASP A 156 -6.01 0.03 -24.73
N GLU A 157 -7.07 -0.56 -24.18
CA GLU A 157 -8.39 0.07 -24.15
C GLU A 157 -8.38 1.38 -23.34
N TYR A 158 -7.76 1.39 -22.17
CA TYR A 158 -7.67 2.62 -21.37
C TYR A 158 -6.76 3.67 -22.03
N LEU A 159 -5.70 3.28 -22.69
CA LEU A 159 -4.84 4.24 -23.44
C LEU A 159 -5.61 4.90 -24.58
N LYS A 160 -6.48 4.16 -25.28
CA LYS A 160 -7.28 4.66 -26.41
C LYS A 160 -8.48 5.48 -25.95
N HIS A 161 -9.23 5.00 -24.98
CA HIS A 161 -10.58 5.48 -24.69
C HIS A 161 -10.73 6.27 -23.40
N SER A 162 -9.75 6.23 -22.48
CA SER A 162 -9.80 7.06 -21.27
C SER A 162 -9.52 8.53 -21.61
N TYR A 163 -10.35 9.42 -21.09
CA TYR A 163 -10.10 10.87 -21.15
C TYR A 163 -9.26 11.32 -19.96
N GLY A 164 -8.39 12.32 -20.19
CA GLY A 164 -7.55 12.92 -19.15
C GLY A 164 -6.17 12.29 -19.02
N GLU A 165 -5.49 12.62 -17.95
CA GLU A 165 -4.09 12.30 -17.71
C GLU A 165 -3.89 10.88 -17.17
N TYR A 166 -4.80 10.45 -16.29
CA TYR A 166 -4.72 9.15 -15.63
C TYR A 166 -5.26 8.02 -16.50
N LEU A 167 -4.70 6.82 -16.30
CA LEU A 167 -5.10 5.63 -17.04
C LEU A 167 -6.58 5.31 -16.75
N PHE A 168 -7.00 5.35 -15.49
CA PHE A 168 -8.38 5.09 -15.09
C PHE A 168 -9.26 6.33 -15.20
N PRO A 169 -10.42 6.25 -15.88
CA PRO A 169 -11.33 7.38 -16.08
C PRO A 169 -11.76 8.07 -14.78
N GLN A 170 -12.10 7.30 -13.76
CA GLN A 170 -12.56 7.85 -12.49
C GLN A 170 -11.46 8.61 -11.75
N ALA A 171 -10.19 8.21 -11.90
CA ALA A 171 -9.06 8.92 -11.30
C ALA A 171 -8.96 10.38 -11.76
N ASN A 172 -9.38 10.68 -13.01
CA ASN A 172 -9.39 12.03 -13.55
C ASN A 172 -10.46 12.94 -12.89
N LYS A 173 -11.51 12.35 -12.31
CA LYS A 173 -12.61 13.07 -11.63
C LYS A 173 -12.32 13.33 -10.15
N ILE A 174 -11.39 12.60 -9.53
CA ILE A 174 -11.10 12.70 -8.11
C ILE A 174 -10.29 13.96 -7.83
N LYS A 175 -10.86 14.88 -7.03
CA LYS A 175 -10.22 16.12 -6.57
C LYS A 175 -10.02 16.04 -5.06
N ARG A 176 -8.85 15.56 -4.62
CA ARG A 176 -8.47 15.52 -3.20
C ARG A 176 -7.30 16.47 -2.95
N ILE A 177 -7.28 17.12 -1.79
CA ILE A 177 -6.22 18.07 -1.38
C ILE A 177 -4.86 17.33 -1.31
N ASP A 178 -4.85 16.08 -0.84
CA ASP A 178 -3.64 15.24 -0.74
C ASP A 178 -3.21 14.61 -2.08
N GLY A 179 -3.95 14.87 -3.17
CA GLY A 179 -3.69 14.38 -4.51
C GLY A 179 -3.88 12.87 -4.70
N LYS A 180 -4.22 12.10 -3.66
CA LYS A 180 -4.37 10.64 -3.72
C LYS A 180 -5.63 10.22 -4.45
N LYS A 181 -5.52 9.17 -5.27
CA LYS A 181 -6.63 8.56 -6.00
C LYS A 181 -7.09 7.22 -5.37
N GLY A 182 -6.17 6.51 -4.73
CA GLY A 182 -6.39 5.20 -4.12
C GLY A 182 -7.56 5.11 -3.13
N PRO A 183 -7.84 6.11 -2.26
CA PRO A 183 -8.95 6.03 -1.31
C PRO A 183 -10.33 5.78 -1.93
N PHE A 184 -10.61 6.34 -3.11
CA PHE A 184 -11.87 6.06 -3.83
C PHE A 184 -12.00 4.57 -4.16
N TYR A 185 -10.97 4.00 -4.79
CA TYR A 185 -10.96 2.59 -5.19
C TYR A 185 -10.93 1.65 -3.99
N SER A 186 -10.24 2.04 -2.90
CA SER A 186 -10.24 1.28 -1.66
C SER A 186 -11.65 1.18 -1.06
N GLN A 187 -12.40 2.29 -1.07
CA GLN A 187 -13.78 2.30 -0.59
C GLN A 187 -14.72 1.51 -1.52
N ALA A 188 -14.54 1.63 -2.83
CA ALA A 188 -15.31 0.88 -3.81
C ALA A 188 -15.09 -0.63 -3.66
N PHE A 189 -13.83 -1.05 -3.56
CA PHE A 189 -13.47 -2.44 -3.29
C PHE A 189 -14.04 -2.95 -1.95
N SER A 190 -13.97 -2.15 -0.90
CA SER A 190 -14.50 -2.53 0.43
C SER A 190 -16.01 -2.68 0.42
N ARG A 191 -16.75 -1.83 -0.33
CA ARG A 191 -18.21 -1.97 -0.53
C ARG A 191 -18.53 -3.24 -1.29
N LEU A 192 -17.85 -3.49 -2.42
CA LEU A 192 -17.99 -4.70 -3.22
C LEU A 192 -17.76 -5.95 -2.37
N ARG A 193 -16.62 -5.99 -1.63
CA ARG A 193 -16.30 -7.12 -0.76
C ARG A 193 -17.40 -7.39 0.28
N ARG A 194 -17.88 -6.37 0.98
CA ARG A 194 -18.94 -6.54 2.00
C ARG A 194 -20.26 -7.01 1.39
N SER A 195 -20.59 -6.56 0.18
CA SER A 195 -21.79 -6.97 -0.53
C SER A 195 -21.74 -8.43 -0.98
N VAL A 196 -20.59 -8.86 -1.52
CA VAL A 196 -20.42 -10.16 -2.19
C VAL A 196 -19.93 -11.24 -1.21
N LEU A 197 -19.12 -10.86 -0.23
CA LEU A 197 -18.48 -11.76 0.72
C LEU A 197 -18.77 -11.30 2.17
N PRO A 198 -19.99 -11.48 2.68
CA PRO A 198 -20.37 -10.98 4.01
C PRO A 198 -19.56 -11.59 5.17
N THR A 199 -18.97 -12.76 4.97
CA THR A 199 -18.10 -13.44 5.95
C THR A 199 -16.64 -13.04 5.85
N ALA A 200 -16.23 -12.25 4.83
CA ALA A 200 -14.85 -11.82 4.66
C ALA A 200 -14.46 -10.81 5.75
N THR A 201 -13.26 -10.99 6.28
CA THR A 201 -12.72 -10.12 7.34
C THR A 201 -12.17 -8.81 6.76
N GLU A 202 -11.96 -7.80 7.62
CA GLU A 202 -11.33 -6.54 7.21
C GLU A 202 -9.85 -6.72 6.76
N ARG A 203 -9.25 -7.87 7.07
CA ARG A 203 -7.92 -8.26 6.61
C ARG A 203 -7.88 -8.73 5.15
N GLN A 204 -9.04 -9.11 4.60
CA GLN A 204 -9.22 -9.38 3.18
C GLN A 204 -9.57 -8.07 2.47
N CYS A 205 -8.58 -7.34 2.03
CA CYS A 205 -8.71 -6.02 1.40
C CYS A 205 -7.94 -5.96 0.08
N PHE A 206 -7.94 -4.83 -0.60
CA PHE A 206 -7.20 -4.69 -1.86
C PHE A 206 -5.70 -5.03 -1.72
N HIS A 207 -5.10 -4.73 -0.57
CA HIS A 207 -3.69 -5.06 -0.33
C HIS A 207 -3.42 -6.57 -0.31
N SER A 208 -4.43 -7.40 -0.05
CA SER A 208 -4.33 -8.86 -0.14
C SER A 208 -3.97 -9.35 -1.54
N LEU A 209 -4.38 -8.63 -2.60
CA LEU A 209 -4.05 -8.95 -3.99
C LEU A 209 -2.54 -8.94 -4.23
N ARG A 210 -1.86 -7.95 -3.63
CA ARG A 210 -0.40 -7.88 -3.67
C ARG A 210 0.25 -9.05 -2.92
N GLY A 211 -0.32 -9.46 -1.78
CA GLY A 211 0.11 -10.66 -1.06
C GLY A 211 -0.06 -11.93 -1.92
N MET A 212 -1.16 -12.03 -2.65
CA MET A 212 -1.41 -13.14 -3.58
C MET A 212 -0.41 -13.17 -4.74
N PHE A 213 -0.07 -12.00 -5.32
CA PHE A 213 0.96 -11.85 -6.35
C PHE A 213 2.33 -12.32 -5.83
N ILE A 214 2.75 -11.84 -4.66
CA ILE A 214 4.01 -12.22 -4.03
C ILE A 214 4.05 -13.73 -3.78
N THR A 215 2.99 -14.29 -3.20
CA THR A 215 2.88 -15.74 -2.93
C THR A 215 2.94 -16.57 -4.22
N CYS A 216 2.35 -16.07 -5.32
CA CYS A 216 2.40 -16.76 -6.60
C CYS A 216 3.84 -16.85 -7.14
N LEU A 217 4.59 -15.75 -7.09
CA LEU A 217 6.00 -15.71 -7.49
C LEU A 217 6.91 -16.54 -6.56
N ASP A 218 6.69 -16.46 -5.26
CA ASP A 218 7.43 -17.23 -4.27
C ASP A 218 7.27 -18.75 -4.50
N ARG A 219 6.03 -19.21 -4.71
CA ARG A 219 5.74 -20.60 -5.06
C ARG A 219 6.30 -21.04 -6.42
N ALA A 220 6.49 -20.10 -7.34
CA ALA A 220 7.17 -20.32 -8.61
C ALA A 220 8.71 -20.36 -8.47
N GLY A 221 9.25 -20.20 -7.27
CA GLY A 221 10.69 -20.24 -6.99
C GLY A 221 11.43 -18.93 -7.30
N VAL A 222 10.72 -17.82 -7.47
CA VAL A 222 11.35 -16.52 -7.72
C VAL A 222 11.98 -15.99 -6.43
N GLN A 223 13.23 -15.58 -6.51
CA GLN A 223 13.98 -15.05 -5.36
C GLN A 223 13.31 -13.79 -4.76
N GLU A 224 13.34 -13.66 -3.45
CA GLU A 224 12.76 -12.51 -2.71
C GLU A 224 13.28 -11.16 -3.24
N THR A 225 14.56 -11.07 -3.59
CA THR A 225 15.18 -9.85 -4.16
C THR A 225 14.52 -9.43 -5.48
N ARG A 226 14.13 -10.39 -6.32
CA ARG A 226 13.45 -10.18 -7.60
C ARG A 226 11.99 -9.79 -7.39
N ILE A 227 11.32 -10.47 -6.49
CA ILE A 227 9.96 -10.09 -6.05
C ILE A 227 9.98 -8.68 -5.47
N GLY A 228 10.99 -8.34 -4.66
CA GLY A 228 11.20 -7.00 -4.10
C GLY A 228 11.38 -5.93 -5.18
N ALA A 229 12.16 -6.23 -6.23
CA ALA A 229 12.37 -5.32 -7.37
C ALA A 229 11.05 -5.02 -8.11
N ILE A 230 10.21 -6.03 -8.36
CA ILE A 230 8.90 -5.85 -9.00
C ILE A 230 7.96 -5.06 -8.08
N THR A 231 7.88 -5.45 -6.83
CA THR A 231 6.90 -4.89 -5.88
C THR A 231 7.35 -3.59 -5.22
N GLY A 232 8.61 -3.21 -5.28
CA GLY A 232 9.15 -2.00 -4.63
C GLY A 232 9.26 -2.15 -3.11
N HIS A 233 9.61 -3.34 -2.62
CA HIS A 233 10.06 -3.55 -1.27
C HIS A 233 11.54 -3.22 -1.18
N THR A 234 11.91 -2.43 -0.19
CA THR A 234 13.32 -2.13 0.07
C THR A 234 13.97 -3.40 0.62
N GLU A 235 15.05 -3.86 0.02
CA GLU A 235 15.91 -4.84 0.64
C GLU A 235 16.41 -4.28 1.97
N GLN A 236 15.97 -4.86 3.07
CA GLN A 236 16.41 -4.41 4.39
C GLN A 236 17.89 -4.70 4.67
N LYS A 237 18.54 -5.55 3.87
CA LYS A 237 19.99 -5.85 3.97
C LYS A 237 20.52 -6.29 2.60
N ALA A 238 21.18 -5.41 1.88
CA ALA A 238 22.14 -5.87 0.88
C ALA A 238 23.21 -6.65 1.64
N LYS A 239 23.33 -7.94 1.36
CA LYS A 239 24.07 -8.91 2.18
C LYS A 239 25.59 -8.68 2.21
N THR A 240 26.15 -8.03 1.18
CA THR A 240 27.58 -7.71 1.10
C THR A 240 27.80 -6.34 0.47
N GLU A 241 28.93 -5.69 0.78
CA GLU A 241 29.36 -4.43 0.19
C GLU A 241 29.59 -4.58 -1.33
N ALA A 242 30.14 -5.70 -1.75
CA ALA A 242 30.32 -6.04 -3.17
C ALA A 242 28.98 -6.07 -3.92
N PHE A 243 27.93 -6.66 -3.34
CA PHE A 243 26.61 -6.69 -3.96
C PHE A 243 26.01 -5.28 -4.08
N ARG A 244 26.20 -4.41 -3.08
CA ARG A 244 25.75 -2.99 -3.15
C ARG A 244 26.48 -2.20 -4.23
N THR A 245 27.75 -2.47 -4.43
CA THR A 245 28.62 -1.69 -5.30
C THR A 245 28.54 -2.13 -6.76
N TYR A 246 28.42 -3.44 -7.00
CA TYR A 246 28.58 -4.01 -8.34
C TYR A 246 27.31 -4.60 -8.94
N SER A 247 26.27 -4.90 -8.13
CA SER A 247 25.02 -5.44 -8.69
C SER A 247 24.20 -4.36 -9.35
N GLN A 248 23.90 -4.54 -10.63
CA GLN A 248 22.97 -3.68 -11.37
C GLN A 248 21.49 -4.02 -11.12
N GLY A 249 21.21 -4.97 -10.24
CA GLY A 249 19.86 -5.46 -9.98
C GLY A 249 19.37 -6.45 -11.05
N ALA A 250 18.05 -6.65 -11.11
CA ALA A 250 17.42 -7.47 -12.15
C ALA A 250 17.25 -6.67 -13.44
N SER A 251 17.49 -7.30 -14.60
CA SER A 251 17.13 -6.70 -15.88
C SER A 251 15.61 -6.63 -16.05
N ILE A 252 15.13 -5.72 -16.90
CA ILE A 252 13.69 -5.61 -17.17
C ILE A 252 13.17 -6.87 -17.87
N GLN A 253 14.00 -7.51 -18.69
CA GLN A 253 13.68 -8.78 -19.33
C GLN A 253 13.46 -9.88 -18.31
N GLU A 254 14.39 -10.05 -17.36
CA GLU A 254 14.27 -11.02 -16.25
C GLU A 254 12.99 -10.79 -15.43
N LEU A 255 12.68 -9.52 -15.11
CA LEU A 255 11.46 -9.19 -14.36
C LEU A 255 10.19 -9.49 -15.17
N ALA A 256 10.22 -9.30 -16.49
CA ALA A 256 9.09 -9.63 -17.35
C ALA A 256 8.82 -11.14 -17.37
N GLU A 257 9.86 -11.96 -17.47
CA GLU A 257 9.74 -13.42 -17.40
C GLU A 257 9.10 -13.86 -16.08
N TYR A 258 9.50 -13.27 -14.96
CA TYR A 258 8.88 -13.58 -13.66
C TYR A 258 7.42 -13.11 -13.58
N VAL A 259 7.08 -11.94 -14.08
CA VAL A 259 5.70 -11.46 -14.08
C VAL A 259 4.79 -12.41 -14.88
N GLU A 260 5.26 -13.00 -15.97
CA GLU A 260 4.52 -13.98 -16.78
C GLU A 260 4.28 -15.34 -16.09
N LEU A 261 4.98 -15.62 -14.97
CA LEU A 261 4.72 -16.79 -14.13
C LEU A 261 3.43 -16.66 -13.30
N VAL A 262 2.88 -15.46 -13.16
CA VAL A 262 1.71 -15.22 -12.33
C VAL A 262 0.48 -15.85 -12.96
N ARG A 263 -0.11 -16.81 -12.26
CA ARG A 263 -1.30 -17.55 -12.69
C ARG A 263 -2.24 -17.76 -11.54
N TYR A 264 -3.53 -17.66 -11.82
CA TYR A 264 -4.60 -17.93 -10.87
C TYR A 264 -5.61 -18.89 -11.50
N GLU A 265 -6.16 -19.78 -10.70
CA GLU A 265 -7.27 -20.66 -11.08
C GLU A 265 -8.58 -19.88 -11.09
N LEU A 266 -8.71 -18.95 -12.03
CA LEU A 266 -9.83 -18.06 -12.19
C LEU A 266 -10.32 -18.06 -13.66
N ASN A 267 -11.62 -18.03 -13.83
CA ASN A 267 -12.22 -17.84 -15.15
C ASN A 267 -12.29 -16.33 -15.44
N ILE A 268 -11.25 -15.80 -16.07
CA ILE A 268 -11.12 -14.36 -16.32
C ILE A 268 -11.27 -14.07 -17.81
N ASP A 269 -12.30 -13.31 -18.14
CA ASP A 269 -12.39 -12.64 -19.43
C ASP A 269 -11.67 -11.27 -19.33
N PHE A 270 -10.52 -11.13 -20.00
CA PHE A 270 -9.71 -9.91 -20.00
C PHE A 270 -10.25 -8.87 -21.01
N LYS A 271 -11.57 -8.66 -21.04
CA LYS A 271 -12.15 -7.54 -21.77
C LYS A 271 -12.17 -6.30 -20.88
N ALA A 272 -12.00 -5.14 -21.52
CA ALA A 272 -12.10 -3.85 -20.86
C ALA A 272 -13.56 -3.43 -20.61
#